data_e63cb29f659b8b835ff4e050beed1643
#
_entry.id   e63cb29f659b8b835ff4e050beed1643
#
_cell.length_a   1.000
_cell.length_b   1.000
_cell.length_c   1.000
_cell.angle_alpha   90.00
_cell.angle_beta   90.00
_cell.angle_gamma   90.00
#
_symmetry.space_group_name_H-M   'P 1'
#
loop_
_entity.id
_entity.type
_entity.pdbx_description
1 polymer ?
#
loop_
_entity_poly.entity_id
_entity_poly.type
_entity_poly.pdbx_seq_one_letter_code
_entity_poly.pdbx_strand_id
1 'polypeptide(L)'
;KNVDNAKAITISGNSLSGNDAANYTVGQQTGLTADVTAKGLTVSGLVASDKVYDGTTDAGTIDMTGLNLAGLVVGDLVAVAATGTFDTKNVGVDKTITLTSVYSGADVGNYTIADQTTYSLADITPKALTVSGLTASNKIYDGNTNAGTIDSTTDLTLTGLVTGDTVAVAATGTFDTKNVGVDKTITLTS
;
A
#
# COMPACT_ATOMS: atom_id res chain seq x y z
N LYS A 1 28.05 -17.91 13.86
CA LYS A 1 26.95 -18.53 13.12
C LYS A 1 26.70 -17.85 11.74
N ASN A 2 27.22 -16.64 11.54
CA ASN A 2 26.89 -15.80 10.40
C ASN A 2 27.46 -16.37 9.08
N VAL A 3 26.77 -16.01 7.97
CA VAL A 3 27.22 -16.26 6.59
C VAL A 3 28.62 -15.69 6.39
N ASP A 4 29.48 -16.48 5.82
CA ASP A 4 30.86 -16.11 5.50
C ASP A 4 31.53 -17.23 4.70
N ASN A 5 32.53 -16.89 3.89
CA ASN A 5 33.33 -17.84 3.16
C ASN A 5 34.58 -18.20 3.94
N ALA A 6 35.07 -19.40 3.72
CA ALA A 6 36.31 -19.91 4.31
C ALA A 6 36.40 -19.77 5.85
N LYS A 7 35.27 -19.99 6.54
CA LYS A 7 35.22 -19.96 8.00
C LYS A 7 36.10 -21.04 8.59
N ALA A 8 36.97 -20.66 9.52
CA ALA A 8 37.84 -21.59 10.21
C ALA A 8 37.03 -22.64 11.00
N ILE A 9 37.41 -23.92 10.83
CA ILE A 9 36.86 -25.05 11.58
C ILE A 9 37.92 -25.52 12.57
N THR A 10 37.52 -25.59 13.84
CA THR A 10 38.32 -26.21 14.86
C THR A 10 37.89 -27.66 15.02
N ILE A 11 38.80 -28.58 14.82
CA ILE A 11 38.59 -30.00 15.12
C ILE A 11 39.02 -30.29 16.54
N SER A 12 38.16 -30.97 17.29
CA SER A 12 38.46 -31.50 18.62
C SER A 12 37.94 -32.92 18.74
N GLY A 13 38.64 -33.74 19.48
CA GLY A 13 38.18 -35.11 19.80
C GLY A 13 38.48 -36.17 18.76
N ASN A 14 39.50 -35.98 17.87
CA ASN A 14 40.03 -37.11 17.10
C ASN A 14 40.55 -38.19 18.08
N SER A 15 40.11 -39.41 17.90
CA SER A 15 40.56 -40.55 18.71
C SER A 15 40.94 -41.70 17.79
N LEU A 16 41.90 -42.50 18.27
CA LEU A 16 42.27 -43.74 17.61
C LEU A 16 41.53 -44.90 18.26
N SER A 17 41.18 -45.90 17.45
CA SER A 17 40.60 -47.17 17.91
C SER A 17 41.19 -48.34 17.14
N GLY A 18 41.12 -49.54 17.74
CA GLY A 18 41.69 -50.78 17.18
C GLY A 18 42.77 -51.36 18.11
N ASN A 19 43.16 -52.61 17.86
CA ASN A 19 44.07 -53.37 18.74
C ASN A 19 45.44 -52.69 18.94
N ASP A 20 45.91 -51.95 17.94
CA ASP A 20 47.18 -51.29 17.93
C ASP A 20 47.16 -49.80 18.24
N ALA A 21 45.94 -49.24 18.54
CA ALA A 21 45.69 -47.78 18.74
C ALA A 21 46.64 -47.22 19.86
N ALA A 22 46.95 -48.02 20.88
CA ALA A 22 47.80 -47.60 21.98
C ALA A 22 49.27 -47.35 21.59
N ASN A 23 49.70 -47.79 20.41
CA ASN A 23 51.03 -47.56 19.89
C ASN A 23 51.21 -46.22 19.19
N TYR A 24 50.11 -45.40 19.06
CA TYR A 24 50.10 -44.16 18.29
C TYR A 24 49.52 -43.01 19.10
N THR A 25 49.91 -41.80 18.74
CA THR A 25 49.26 -40.56 19.19
C THR A 25 48.68 -39.89 17.99
N VAL A 26 47.44 -39.26 18.17
CA VAL A 26 46.77 -38.52 17.11
C VAL A 26 46.89 -37.01 17.33
N GLY A 27 47.41 -36.31 16.32
CA GLY A 27 47.38 -34.85 16.26
C GLY A 27 46.05 -34.35 15.70
N GLN A 28 45.64 -33.16 16.12
CA GLN A 28 44.47 -32.52 15.55
C GLN A 28 44.86 -31.78 14.25
N GLN A 29 44.09 -31.95 13.18
CA GLN A 29 44.28 -31.20 11.96
C GLN A 29 43.90 -29.72 12.18
N THR A 30 44.70 -28.81 11.65
CA THR A 30 44.46 -27.36 11.67
C THR A 30 44.33 -26.83 10.25
N GLY A 31 43.80 -25.59 10.10
CA GLY A 31 43.69 -24.91 8.81
C GLY A 31 42.51 -25.35 7.94
N LEU A 32 41.56 -26.11 8.51
CA LEU A 32 40.34 -26.43 7.80
C LEU A 32 39.39 -25.21 7.74
N THR A 33 38.78 -25.03 6.61
CA THR A 33 37.76 -23.99 6.39
C THR A 33 36.54 -24.57 5.66
N ALA A 34 35.37 -23.95 5.88
CA ALA A 34 34.17 -24.21 5.11
C ALA A 34 33.31 -22.93 5.00
N ASP A 35 32.44 -22.90 4.03
CA ASP A 35 31.54 -21.79 3.85
C ASP A 35 30.25 -21.99 4.66
N VAL A 36 29.71 -20.89 5.16
CA VAL A 36 28.35 -20.82 5.67
C VAL A 36 27.53 -19.96 4.68
N THR A 37 26.66 -20.59 3.90
CA THR A 37 25.88 -19.93 2.86
C THR A 37 24.58 -19.39 3.41
N ALA A 38 24.04 -18.33 2.75
CA ALA A 38 22.79 -17.72 3.13
C ALA A 38 21.60 -18.69 3.00
N LYS A 39 20.69 -18.62 3.97
CA LYS A 39 19.47 -19.41 3.96
C LYS A 39 18.36 -18.66 3.22
N GLY A 40 17.56 -19.36 2.42
CA GLY A 40 16.37 -18.78 1.80
C GLY A 40 15.33 -18.35 2.84
N LEU A 41 14.79 -17.14 2.68
CA LEU A 41 13.71 -16.57 3.46
C LEU A 41 12.65 -16.05 2.49
N THR A 42 11.42 -16.56 2.61
CA THR A 42 10.30 -16.12 1.76
C THR A 42 9.36 -15.25 2.57
N VAL A 43 9.00 -14.09 2.01
CA VAL A 43 8.08 -13.12 2.61
C VAL A 43 6.71 -13.27 1.98
N SER A 44 5.66 -13.28 2.82
CA SER A 44 4.26 -13.33 2.39
C SER A 44 3.34 -12.70 3.43
N GLY A 45 2.07 -12.46 3.07
CA GLY A 45 1.05 -11.93 3.98
C GLY A 45 1.03 -10.40 4.10
N LEU A 46 1.67 -9.68 3.15
CA LEU A 46 1.55 -8.23 3.03
C LEU A 46 0.28 -7.90 2.24
N VAL A 47 -0.59 -7.06 2.79
CA VAL A 47 -1.87 -6.68 2.18
C VAL A 47 -2.03 -5.16 2.19
N ALA A 48 -2.42 -4.58 1.05
CA ALA A 48 -2.83 -3.19 0.98
C ALA A 48 -4.34 -3.06 1.25
N SER A 49 -4.75 -1.92 1.77
CA SER A 49 -6.16 -1.60 2.04
C SER A 49 -6.74 -0.71 0.95
N ASP A 50 -8.07 -0.76 0.81
CA ASP A 50 -8.83 0.20 0.01
C ASP A 50 -8.60 1.62 0.49
N LYS A 51 -8.69 2.57 -0.44
CA LYS A 51 -8.62 4.00 -0.10
C LYS A 51 -9.68 4.81 -0.82
N VAL A 52 -9.98 5.98 -0.27
CA VAL A 52 -10.73 7.02 -0.96
C VAL A 52 -9.77 7.80 -1.87
N TYR A 53 -10.22 8.17 -3.06
CA TYR A 53 -9.44 8.96 -4.02
C TYR A 53 -8.84 10.21 -3.37
N ASP A 54 -7.53 10.35 -3.50
CA ASP A 54 -6.75 11.46 -2.94
C ASP A 54 -5.81 12.12 -3.97
N GLY A 55 -5.87 11.67 -5.23
CA GLY A 55 -5.03 12.17 -6.32
C GLY A 55 -3.65 11.53 -6.40
N THR A 56 -3.32 10.57 -5.53
CA THR A 56 -2.01 9.90 -5.50
C THR A 56 -2.11 8.43 -5.83
N THR A 57 -0.97 7.81 -6.14
CA THR A 57 -0.85 6.35 -6.29
C THR A 57 -0.36 5.66 -5.02
N ASP A 58 -0.06 6.40 -3.95
CA ASP A 58 0.36 5.81 -2.68
C ASP A 58 -0.75 4.94 -2.10
N ALA A 59 -0.42 3.69 -1.76
CA ALA A 59 -1.36 2.75 -1.15
C ALA A 59 -1.49 2.93 0.38
N GLY A 60 -0.77 3.90 0.95
CA GLY A 60 -0.79 4.14 2.39
C GLY A 60 -0.13 3.03 3.19
N THR A 61 -0.71 2.72 4.34
CA THR A 61 -0.17 1.70 5.24
C THR A 61 -0.45 0.30 4.71
N ILE A 62 0.60 -0.51 4.62
CA ILE A 62 0.48 -1.94 4.29
C ILE A 62 0.17 -2.72 5.57
N ASP A 63 -0.88 -3.51 5.55
CA ASP A 63 -1.21 -4.43 6.65
C ASP A 63 -0.22 -5.60 6.66
N MET A 64 0.43 -5.78 7.81
CA MET A 64 1.40 -6.83 8.07
C MET A 64 0.92 -7.81 9.15
N THR A 65 -0.35 -7.79 9.53
CA THR A 65 -0.89 -8.72 10.56
C THR A 65 -0.75 -10.17 10.15
N GLY A 66 -0.80 -10.44 8.84
CA GLY A 66 -0.56 -11.76 8.24
C GLY A 66 0.89 -12.04 7.84
N LEU A 67 1.85 -11.15 8.19
CA LEU A 67 3.25 -11.31 7.78
C LEU A 67 3.81 -12.67 8.18
N ASN A 68 4.29 -13.41 7.20
CA ASN A 68 4.98 -14.68 7.39
C ASN A 68 6.37 -14.64 6.76
N LEU A 69 7.37 -15.01 7.56
CA LEU A 69 8.78 -15.12 7.16
C LEU A 69 9.15 -16.61 7.13
N ALA A 70 8.79 -17.29 6.05
CA ALA A 70 9.03 -18.72 5.91
C ALA A 70 10.54 -18.99 5.70
N GLY A 71 11.14 -19.77 6.60
CA GLY A 71 12.57 -20.07 6.62
C GLY A 71 13.35 -19.33 7.69
N LEU A 72 12.74 -18.38 8.41
CA LEU A 72 13.43 -17.70 9.52
C LEU A 72 13.84 -18.69 10.60
N VAL A 73 15.06 -18.57 11.07
CA VAL A 73 15.60 -19.38 12.17
C VAL A 73 15.11 -18.79 13.49
N VAL A 74 14.64 -19.67 14.37
CA VAL A 74 14.15 -19.25 15.70
C VAL A 74 15.26 -18.51 16.46
N GLY A 75 14.93 -17.30 16.91
CA GLY A 75 15.84 -16.41 17.64
C GLY A 75 16.63 -15.44 16.77
N ASP A 76 16.53 -15.54 15.43
CA ASP A 76 17.11 -14.53 14.53
C ASP A 76 16.18 -13.31 14.41
N LEU A 77 16.79 -12.14 14.23
CA LEU A 77 16.10 -10.86 14.13
C LEU A 77 16.13 -10.37 12.69
N VAL A 78 14.98 -10.45 12.03
CA VAL A 78 14.69 -9.86 10.72
C VAL A 78 13.40 -9.06 10.82
N ALA A 79 13.45 -7.79 10.47
CA ALA A 79 12.28 -6.89 10.41
C ALA A 79 11.99 -6.52 8.95
N VAL A 80 10.69 -6.32 8.66
CA VAL A 80 10.18 -5.94 7.34
C VAL A 80 9.49 -4.59 7.47
N ALA A 81 9.75 -3.70 6.53
CA ALA A 81 8.92 -2.52 6.27
C ALA A 81 8.49 -2.57 4.81
N ALA A 82 7.22 -2.27 4.53
CA ALA A 82 6.68 -2.33 3.18
C ALA A 82 5.92 -1.06 2.83
N THR A 83 6.00 -0.68 1.56
CA THR A 83 5.18 0.36 0.93
C THR A 83 4.49 -0.22 -0.28
N GLY A 84 3.38 0.40 -0.72
CA GLY A 84 2.64 -0.04 -1.88
C GLY A 84 2.33 1.13 -2.81
N THR A 85 2.24 0.85 -4.10
CA THR A 85 1.90 1.83 -5.12
C THR A 85 0.84 1.25 -6.05
N PHE A 86 -0.30 1.92 -6.17
CA PHE A 86 -1.33 1.60 -7.15
C PHE A 86 -0.83 1.80 -8.59
N ASP A 87 -1.34 1.01 -9.51
CA ASP A 87 -1.06 1.14 -10.95
C ASP A 87 -1.43 2.53 -11.51
N THR A 88 -2.55 3.10 -11.06
CA THR A 88 -2.98 4.46 -11.38
C THR A 88 -3.68 5.10 -10.19
N LYS A 89 -3.75 6.44 -10.14
CA LYS A 89 -4.48 7.18 -9.10
C LYS A 89 -6.00 7.12 -9.22
N ASN A 90 -6.53 6.66 -10.36
CA ASN A 90 -7.96 6.72 -10.66
C ASN A 90 -8.79 5.71 -9.88
N VAL A 91 -10.03 6.06 -9.61
CA VAL A 91 -11.05 5.17 -9.04
C VAL A 91 -11.14 3.86 -9.83
N GLY A 92 -11.29 2.77 -9.13
CA GLY A 92 -11.45 1.43 -9.70
C GLY A 92 -11.46 0.35 -8.63
N VAL A 93 -11.97 -0.81 -8.98
CA VAL A 93 -11.99 -2.01 -8.14
C VAL A 93 -10.85 -2.94 -8.51
N ASP A 94 -10.41 -3.75 -7.55
CA ASP A 94 -9.36 -4.75 -7.72
C ASP A 94 -8.11 -4.21 -8.43
N LYS A 95 -7.69 -2.98 -8.09
CA LYS A 95 -6.52 -2.35 -8.69
C LYS A 95 -5.25 -3.04 -8.21
N THR A 96 -4.33 -3.23 -9.14
CA THR A 96 -3.02 -3.82 -8.84
C THR A 96 -2.16 -2.87 -8.02
N ILE A 97 -1.55 -3.41 -6.96
CA ILE A 97 -0.60 -2.70 -6.12
C ILE A 97 0.75 -3.39 -6.20
N THR A 98 1.76 -2.62 -6.56
CA THR A 98 3.16 -3.05 -6.47
C THR A 98 3.68 -2.80 -5.07
N LEU A 99 4.11 -3.86 -4.40
CA LEU A 99 4.72 -3.78 -3.07
C LEU A 99 6.24 -3.61 -3.19
N THR A 100 6.80 -2.80 -2.30
CA THR A 100 8.25 -2.64 -2.15
C THR A 100 8.60 -2.87 -0.69
N SER A 101 9.49 -3.84 -0.41
CA SER A 101 9.88 -4.21 0.94
C SER A 101 11.31 -3.79 1.24
N VAL A 102 11.56 -3.39 2.47
CA VAL A 102 12.89 -3.10 3.02
C VAL A 102 13.10 -3.99 4.24
N TYR A 103 14.27 -4.62 4.30
CA TYR A 103 14.61 -5.58 5.35
C TYR A 103 15.70 -5.02 6.25
N SER A 104 15.57 -5.26 7.55
CA SER A 104 16.52 -4.84 8.57
C SER A 104 16.58 -5.87 9.70
N GLY A 105 17.54 -5.69 10.61
CA GLY A 105 17.75 -6.58 11.74
C GLY A 105 19.15 -7.16 11.77
N ALA A 106 19.56 -7.64 12.95
CA ALA A 106 20.93 -8.11 13.18
C ALA A 106 21.33 -9.33 12.35
N ASP A 107 20.34 -10.14 11.96
CA ASP A 107 20.58 -11.41 11.27
C ASP A 107 20.19 -11.39 9.78
N VAL A 108 19.72 -10.24 9.24
CA VAL A 108 19.23 -10.12 7.85
C VAL A 108 20.29 -10.59 6.83
N GLY A 109 21.56 -10.31 7.07
CA GLY A 109 22.67 -10.72 6.19
C GLY A 109 22.91 -12.23 6.10
N ASN A 110 22.23 -13.04 6.94
CA ASN A 110 22.31 -14.49 6.89
C ASN A 110 21.28 -15.12 5.93
N TYR A 111 20.47 -14.29 5.24
CA TYR A 111 19.38 -14.75 4.40
C TYR A 111 19.47 -14.22 2.97
N THR A 112 19.03 -15.04 2.02
CA THR A 112 18.62 -14.60 0.70
C THR A 112 17.12 -14.47 0.70
N ILE A 113 16.61 -13.22 0.57
CA ILE A 113 15.21 -12.93 0.75
C ILE A 113 14.50 -12.94 -0.60
N ALA A 114 13.40 -13.68 -0.66
CA ALA A 114 12.44 -13.67 -1.76
C ALA A 114 11.22 -12.84 -1.33
N ASP A 115 11.02 -11.71 -1.99
CA ASP A 115 9.91 -10.80 -1.78
C ASP A 115 8.56 -11.46 -2.10
N GLN A 116 7.48 -10.91 -1.52
CA GLN A 116 6.14 -11.25 -1.94
C GLN A 116 5.93 -10.80 -3.39
N THR A 117 5.75 -11.77 -4.29
CA THR A 117 5.53 -11.52 -5.73
C THR A 117 4.05 -11.45 -6.10
N THR A 118 3.17 -11.86 -5.20
CA THR A 118 1.72 -11.76 -5.41
C THR A 118 1.30 -10.32 -5.16
N TYR A 119 0.74 -9.68 -6.18
CA TYR A 119 0.18 -8.34 -6.06
C TYR A 119 -0.98 -8.36 -5.07
N SER A 120 -1.02 -7.38 -4.17
CA SER A 120 -2.23 -7.06 -3.42
C SER A 120 -3.20 -6.37 -4.35
N LEU A 121 -4.49 -6.67 -4.23
CA LEU A 121 -5.56 -5.93 -4.91
C LEU A 121 -6.29 -5.11 -3.86
N ALA A 122 -6.62 -3.86 -4.20
CA ALA A 122 -7.44 -3.00 -3.36
C ALA A 122 -8.19 -1.99 -4.23
N ASP A 123 -9.22 -1.38 -3.68
CA ASP A 123 -10.08 -0.45 -4.37
C ASP A 123 -9.64 1.01 -4.14
N ILE A 124 -9.81 1.85 -5.16
CA ILE A 124 -9.87 3.29 -4.96
C ILE A 124 -11.32 3.71 -5.16
N THR A 125 -11.96 4.18 -4.10
CA THR A 125 -13.36 4.62 -4.10
C THR A 125 -13.48 6.10 -4.40
N PRO A 126 -14.61 6.58 -4.97
CA PRO A 126 -14.84 7.99 -5.23
C PRO A 126 -14.77 8.83 -3.96
N LYS A 127 -14.18 10.02 -4.06
CA LYS A 127 -14.20 11.03 -3.01
C LYS A 127 -15.46 11.86 -3.12
N ALA A 128 -16.16 12.05 -2.02
CA ALA A 128 -17.35 12.89 -1.98
C ALA A 128 -16.98 14.38 -2.15
N LEU A 129 -17.75 15.09 -2.98
CA LEU A 129 -17.70 16.53 -3.15
C LEU A 129 -18.98 17.17 -2.63
N THR A 130 -18.84 18.30 -1.96
CA THR A 130 -19.98 19.16 -1.61
C THR A 130 -19.97 20.39 -2.49
N VAL A 131 -21.12 20.65 -3.13
CA VAL A 131 -21.33 21.81 -4.00
C VAL A 131 -22.05 22.91 -3.22
N SER A 132 -21.56 24.15 -3.32
CA SER A 132 -22.23 25.34 -2.79
C SER A 132 -22.00 26.55 -3.70
N GLY A 133 -22.75 27.64 -3.45
CA GLY A 133 -22.62 28.87 -4.24
C GLY A 133 -23.39 28.85 -5.55
N LEU A 134 -24.28 27.87 -5.76
CA LEU A 134 -25.20 27.90 -6.92
C LEU A 134 -26.26 28.98 -6.69
N THR A 135 -26.48 29.81 -7.69
CA THR A 135 -27.51 30.90 -7.64
C THR A 135 -28.46 30.82 -8.83
N ALA A 136 -29.68 31.23 -8.61
CA ALA A 136 -30.72 31.32 -9.65
C ALA A 136 -31.13 32.77 -9.89
N SER A 137 -31.40 33.09 -11.13
CA SER A 137 -31.89 34.42 -11.51
C SER A 137 -33.41 34.51 -11.41
N ASN A 138 -33.90 35.72 -11.15
CA ASN A 138 -35.32 36.03 -11.31
C ASN A 138 -35.76 35.79 -12.76
N LYS A 139 -37.00 35.33 -12.94
CA LYS A 139 -37.58 35.20 -14.28
C LYS A 139 -38.89 35.93 -14.41
N ILE A 140 -39.22 36.29 -15.63
CA ILE A 140 -40.56 36.79 -15.99
C ILE A 140 -41.49 35.59 -16.11
N TYR A 141 -42.76 35.78 -15.69
CA TYR A 141 -43.78 34.73 -15.80
C TYR A 141 -43.93 34.22 -17.24
N ASP A 142 -43.79 32.92 -17.40
CA ASP A 142 -43.85 32.21 -18.69
C ASP A 142 -44.77 30.96 -18.65
N GLY A 143 -45.48 30.77 -17.54
CA GLY A 143 -46.47 29.70 -17.40
C GLY A 143 -45.88 28.36 -16.96
N ASN A 144 -44.56 28.25 -16.71
CA ASN A 144 -43.91 27.02 -16.26
C ASN A 144 -43.09 27.23 -14.95
N THR A 145 -42.60 26.14 -14.36
CA THR A 145 -41.81 26.15 -13.13
C THR A 145 -40.32 26.09 -13.35
N ASN A 146 -39.82 25.97 -14.58
CA ASN A 146 -38.39 25.92 -14.85
C ASN A 146 -37.71 27.21 -14.37
N ALA A 147 -36.66 27.06 -13.55
CA ALA A 147 -35.90 28.20 -13.01
C ALA A 147 -34.91 28.81 -14.02
N GLY A 148 -34.84 28.25 -15.24
CA GLY A 148 -33.89 28.72 -16.25
C GLY A 148 -32.46 28.31 -15.91
N THR A 149 -31.51 29.20 -16.24
CA THR A 149 -30.10 28.93 -15.99
C THR A 149 -29.79 29.12 -14.52
N ILE A 150 -29.23 28.08 -13.91
CA ILE A 150 -28.60 28.16 -12.60
C ILE A 150 -27.13 28.57 -12.81
N ASP A 151 -26.71 29.67 -12.17
CA ASP A 151 -25.32 30.10 -12.23
C ASP A 151 -24.46 29.16 -11.37
N SER A 152 -23.52 28.51 -12.02
CA SER A 152 -22.55 27.58 -11.42
C SER A 152 -21.12 28.09 -11.62
N THR A 153 -20.91 29.37 -11.89
CA THR A 153 -19.58 29.90 -12.27
C THR A 153 -19.09 30.99 -11.33
N THR A 154 -19.97 31.85 -10.81
CA THR A 154 -19.54 33.06 -10.10
C THR A 154 -19.05 32.80 -8.68
N ASP A 155 -19.81 32.02 -7.90
CA ASP A 155 -19.51 31.74 -6.47
C ASP A 155 -19.41 30.24 -6.19
N LEU A 156 -19.24 29.42 -7.23
CA LEU A 156 -19.17 27.96 -7.10
C LEU A 156 -18.02 27.55 -6.19
N THR A 157 -18.34 26.79 -5.17
CA THR A 157 -17.36 26.16 -4.29
C THR A 157 -17.57 24.65 -4.28
N LEU A 158 -16.48 23.91 -4.58
CA LEU A 158 -16.41 22.45 -4.50
C LEU A 158 -15.55 22.05 -3.32
N THR A 159 -16.19 21.76 -2.19
CA THR A 159 -15.47 21.30 -0.99
C THR A 159 -15.14 19.83 -1.14
N GLY A 160 -13.86 19.49 -0.92
CA GLY A 160 -13.34 18.12 -1.06
C GLY A 160 -12.63 17.87 -2.38
N LEU A 161 -12.62 18.81 -3.32
CA LEU A 161 -11.86 18.67 -4.58
C LEU A 161 -10.36 18.51 -4.29
N VAL A 162 -9.73 17.56 -4.95
CA VAL A 162 -8.28 17.34 -4.87
C VAL A 162 -7.56 18.40 -5.68
N THR A 163 -6.51 18.97 -5.12
CA THR A 163 -5.72 20.01 -5.79
C THR A 163 -5.18 19.52 -7.13
N GLY A 164 -5.46 20.27 -8.19
CA GLY A 164 -5.05 19.96 -9.56
C GLY A 164 -6.10 19.19 -10.37
N ASP A 165 -7.18 18.71 -9.74
CA ASP A 165 -8.30 18.12 -10.46
C ASP A 165 -9.27 19.21 -10.98
N THR A 166 -9.90 18.93 -12.10
CA THR A 166 -10.89 19.84 -12.71
C THR A 166 -12.24 19.13 -12.76
N VAL A 167 -13.24 19.74 -12.12
CA VAL A 167 -14.63 19.27 -12.11
C VAL A 167 -15.54 20.43 -12.45
N ALA A 168 -16.45 20.24 -13.40
CA ALA A 168 -17.50 21.20 -13.72
C ALA A 168 -18.83 20.74 -13.15
N VAL A 169 -19.66 21.67 -12.70
CA VAL A 169 -21.01 21.42 -12.22
C VAL A 169 -22.01 22.05 -13.17
N ALA A 170 -23.02 21.28 -13.58
CA ALA A 170 -24.20 21.79 -14.26
C ALA A 170 -25.39 21.49 -13.35
N ALA A 171 -26.24 22.48 -13.15
CA ALA A 171 -27.43 22.33 -12.33
C ALA A 171 -28.67 22.86 -13.04
N THR A 172 -29.80 22.25 -12.78
CA THR A 172 -31.13 22.75 -13.17
C THR A 172 -31.97 22.98 -11.94
N GLY A 173 -32.96 23.82 -12.03
CA GLY A 173 -33.84 24.15 -10.90
C GLY A 173 -35.28 24.29 -11.31
N THR A 174 -36.17 24.01 -10.37
CA THR A 174 -37.61 24.23 -10.53
C THR A 174 -38.17 25.06 -9.38
N PHE A 175 -38.96 26.08 -9.70
CA PHE A 175 -39.71 26.83 -8.71
C PHE A 175 -40.80 25.96 -8.08
N ASP A 176 -41.12 26.23 -6.83
CA ASP A 176 -42.20 25.59 -6.08
C ASP A 176 -43.56 25.68 -6.81
N THR A 177 -43.87 26.82 -7.42
CA THR A 177 -45.06 27.03 -8.27
C THR A 177 -44.73 27.96 -9.43
N LYS A 178 -45.53 27.92 -10.49
CA LYS A 178 -45.42 28.82 -11.65
C LYS A 178 -45.87 30.25 -11.39
N ASN A 179 -46.63 30.51 -10.29
CA ASN A 179 -47.24 31.78 -10.02
C ASN A 179 -46.25 32.87 -9.64
N VAL A 180 -46.55 34.10 -9.94
CA VAL A 180 -45.78 35.28 -9.54
C VAL A 180 -45.67 35.33 -8.01
N GLY A 181 -44.49 35.64 -7.50
CA GLY A 181 -44.20 35.77 -6.07
C GLY A 181 -42.76 36.25 -5.85
N VAL A 182 -42.45 36.63 -4.61
CA VAL A 182 -41.11 37.00 -4.15
C VAL A 182 -40.56 35.86 -3.29
N ASP A 183 -39.26 35.74 -3.21
CA ASP A 183 -38.51 34.73 -2.36
C ASP A 183 -39.02 33.28 -2.56
N LYS A 184 -39.31 32.93 -3.80
CA LYS A 184 -39.79 31.59 -4.14
C LYS A 184 -38.68 30.55 -3.98
N THR A 185 -39.05 29.41 -3.42
CA THR A 185 -38.14 28.29 -3.28
C THR A 185 -37.83 27.66 -4.63
N ILE A 186 -36.56 27.37 -4.87
CA ILE A 186 -36.08 26.60 -6.02
C ILE A 186 -35.49 25.29 -5.53
N THR A 187 -36.03 24.21 -6.05
CA THR A 187 -35.44 22.89 -5.87
C THR A 187 -34.42 22.63 -6.98
N LEU A 188 -33.18 22.39 -6.61
CA LEU A 188 -32.09 22.05 -7.54
C LEU A 188 -32.11 20.55 -7.86
N THR A 189 -31.81 20.22 -9.10
CA THR A 189 -31.57 18.85 -9.57
C THR A 189 -30.22 18.82 -10.28
N SER A 190 -29.34 17.94 -9.85
CA SER A 190 -28.00 17.71 -10.42
C SER A 190 -27.94 16.34 -11.07
#